data_c7db29830bfb2b3cbc90b34d377a5051
#
_entry.id   c7db29830bfb2b3cbc90b34d377a5051
#
_cell.length_a   1.000
_cell.length_b   1.000
_cell.length_c   1.000
_cell.angle_alpha   90.00
_cell.angle_beta   90.00
_cell.angle_gamma   90.00
#
_symmetry.space_group_name_H-M   'P 1'
#
loop_
_entity.id
_entity.type
_entity.pdbx_description
1 polymer ?
#
loop_
_entity_poly.entity_id
_entity_poly.type
_entity_poly.pdbx_seq_one_letter_code
_entity_poly.pdbx_strand_id
1 'polypeptide(L)'
;MKKYCNAMFADLAAGVPADVRRLYDAGDFDAANRRIDCLLTQTRLPEPGHNALLALREIMRRIPQYYTLTREQALAQMQAEVPDFTAEELDALVAADRLDWRYVNREPRYLDRFLNALRLYPDMNARGFAPDPSETENRDRMLAAMRERGELTAQITLKATVAPAPGLVTDPNAEWEAWLPIPADCEQQSGIEILDATPGGRIAPADAPQRTIYWKTTAAQAPCTVTYRYRVRAEYHDMDALVPDPVQPGFFTREQAPHILFTPWLRALCARIIAGCDGPVEKARAIYDYVTTNTNYRYQPAYACLENISENCAKSGWGDCGVMSLLFITLCRIAGIPARWQSGLYVTPKEAGCHDWAQFYIAPYGWLWADCSFGSSAHRFGCEERRRHFFGNLDPLRMVANREFYAQLTPPDNAWRNDPYDNQMGEAVLNGTPLHHEALDTGVELVAFTWETPF
;
A
#
# COMPACT_ATOMS: atom_id res chain seq x y z
N MET A 1 19.96 -4.35 -24.30
CA MET A 1 18.99 -4.76 -23.26
C MET A 1 18.38 -3.48 -22.69
N LYS A 2 17.06 -3.30 -22.73
CA LYS A 2 16.44 -2.19 -22.03
C LYS A 2 16.71 -2.40 -20.52
N LYS A 3 17.24 -1.38 -19.86
CA LYS A 3 17.54 -1.42 -18.45
C LYS A 3 16.21 -1.45 -17.68
N TYR A 4 16.08 -2.31 -16.67
CA TYR A 4 14.89 -2.38 -15.81
C TYR A 4 14.79 -1.09 -14.98
N CYS A 5 13.94 -0.15 -15.40
CA CYS A 5 13.89 1.20 -14.83
C CYS A 5 13.49 1.18 -13.34
N ASN A 6 12.53 0.35 -12.95
CA ASN A 6 12.06 0.32 -11.56
C ASN A 6 13.16 -0.06 -10.56
N ALA A 7 14.18 -0.85 -10.97
CA ALA A 7 15.32 -1.15 -10.10
C ALA A 7 16.10 0.10 -9.66
N MET A 8 15.99 1.21 -10.41
CA MET A 8 16.66 2.46 -10.06
C MET A 8 16.08 3.13 -8.81
N PHE A 9 14.82 2.82 -8.42
CA PHE A 9 14.28 3.34 -7.17
C PHE A 9 15.09 2.87 -5.94
N ALA A 10 15.67 1.68 -5.98
CA ALA A 10 16.54 1.21 -4.90
C ALA A 10 17.77 2.09 -4.69
N ASP A 11 18.28 2.71 -5.76
CA ASP A 11 19.44 3.59 -5.71
C ASP A 11 19.15 4.95 -5.04
N LEU A 12 17.87 5.31 -4.79
CA LEU A 12 17.51 6.47 -3.97
C LEU A 12 18.11 6.36 -2.54
N ALA A 13 18.37 5.17 -2.06
CA ALA A 13 19.06 4.94 -0.79
C ALA A 13 20.51 5.51 -0.78
N ALA A 14 21.15 5.67 -1.93
CA ALA A 14 22.46 6.32 -2.05
C ALA A 14 22.38 7.84 -1.90
N GLY A 15 21.18 8.43 -1.96
CA GLY A 15 20.93 9.85 -1.93
C GLY A 15 21.24 10.55 -3.26
N VAL A 16 20.91 11.84 -3.31
CA VAL A 16 21.18 12.72 -4.45
C VAL A 16 21.99 13.93 -3.99
N PRO A 17 22.69 14.65 -4.90
CA PRO A 17 23.44 15.87 -4.55
C PRO A 17 22.58 16.88 -3.77
N ALA A 18 23.19 17.53 -2.77
CA ALA A 18 22.48 18.40 -1.82
C ALA A 18 21.77 19.59 -2.48
N ASP A 19 22.27 20.09 -3.61
CA ASP A 19 21.64 21.16 -4.37
C ASP A 19 20.36 20.67 -5.08
N VAL A 20 20.36 19.46 -5.63
CA VAL A 20 19.16 18.82 -6.20
C VAL A 20 18.14 18.56 -5.09
N ARG A 21 18.59 18.03 -3.94
CA ARG A 21 17.74 17.78 -2.77
C ARG A 21 17.01 19.02 -2.32
N ARG A 22 17.72 20.13 -2.13
CA ARG A 22 17.10 21.41 -1.72
C ARG A 22 16.03 21.91 -2.68
N LEU A 23 16.25 21.75 -3.98
CA LEU A 23 15.27 22.17 -5.00
C LEU A 23 14.03 21.27 -4.97
N TYR A 24 14.22 19.96 -4.84
CA TYR A 24 13.13 19.01 -4.70
C TYR A 24 12.30 19.25 -3.43
N ASP A 25 12.96 19.40 -2.28
CA ASP A 25 12.30 19.63 -0.98
C ASP A 25 11.54 20.97 -0.96
N ALA A 26 12.02 21.98 -1.70
CA ALA A 26 11.32 23.24 -1.90
C ALA A 26 10.14 23.15 -2.90
N GLY A 27 9.94 22.00 -3.54
CA GLY A 27 8.93 21.83 -4.58
C GLY A 27 9.25 22.57 -5.89
N ASP A 28 10.51 22.99 -6.12
CA ASP A 28 10.93 23.61 -7.39
C ASP A 28 11.43 22.52 -8.36
N PHE A 29 10.47 21.72 -8.85
CA PHE A 29 10.77 20.57 -9.70
C PHE A 29 11.41 20.95 -11.04
N ASP A 30 11.04 22.09 -11.60
CA ASP A 30 11.62 22.60 -12.84
C ASP A 30 13.10 22.93 -12.65
N ALA A 31 13.46 23.59 -11.56
CA ALA A 31 14.86 23.90 -11.27
C ALA A 31 15.66 22.62 -10.92
N ALA A 32 15.04 21.69 -10.17
CA ALA A 32 15.64 20.40 -9.87
C ALA A 32 15.94 19.61 -11.16
N ASN A 33 14.99 19.54 -12.10
CA ASN A 33 15.17 18.87 -13.39
C ASN A 33 16.29 19.50 -14.22
N ARG A 34 16.35 20.83 -14.34
CA ARG A 34 17.44 21.52 -15.01
C ARG A 34 18.81 21.19 -14.38
N ARG A 35 18.85 21.12 -13.03
CA ARG A 35 20.08 20.77 -12.33
C ARG A 35 20.50 19.31 -12.58
N ILE A 36 19.55 18.39 -12.60
CA ILE A 36 19.75 16.98 -12.94
C ILE A 36 20.31 16.86 -14.36
N ASP A 37 19.77 17.59 -15.35
CA ASP A 37 20.27 17.59 -16.73
C ASP A 37 21.74 18.01 -16.80
N CYS A 38 22.13 19.08 -16.09
CA CYS A 38 23.53 19.49 -16.00
C CYS A 38 24.42 18.37 -15.41
N LEU A 39 23.99 17.71 -14.34
CA LEU A 39 24.78 16.66 -13.72
C LEU A 39 24.93 15.43 -14.61
N LEU A 40 23.87 15.01 -15.29
CA LEU A 40 23.87 13.83 -16.17
C LEU A 40 24.73 14.08 -17.46
N THR A 41 24.82 15.33 -17.90
CA THR A 41 25.58 15.68 -19.13
C THR A 41 27.04 16.07 -18.89
N GLN A 42 27.32 16.71 -17.74
CA GLN A 42 28.61 17.33 -17.47
C GLN A 42 29.50 16.57 -16.47
N THR A 43 28.91 15.62 -15.75
CA THR A 43 29.58 14.91 -14.66
C THR A 43 29.55 13.40 -14.89
N ARG A 44 30.73 12.75 -14.77
CA ARG A 44 30.77 11.28 -14.75
C ARG A 44 30.37 10.78 -13.35
N LEU A 45 29.08 10.47 -13.17
CA LEU A 45 28.54 9.96 -11.92
C LEU A 45 28.76 8.44 -11.82
N PRO A 46 28.99 7.89 -10.60
CA PRO A 46 28.83 6.47 -10.35
C PRO A 46 27.40 6.01 -10.68
N GLU A 47 27.26 4.74 -11.10
CA GLU A 47 25.96 4.22 -11.53
C GLU A 47 24.83 4.42 -10.51
N PRO A 48 24.99 4.16 -9.19
CA PRO A 48 23.91 4.41 -8.22
C PRO A 48 23.49 5.89 -8.16
N GLY A 49 24.44 6.84 -8.22
CA GLY A 49 24.14 8.26 -8.24
C GLY A 49 23.41 8.71 -9.50
N HIS A 50 23.80 8.17 -10.67
CA HIS A 50 23.09 8.39 -11.92
C HIS A 50 21.65 7.87 -11.87
N ASN A 51 21.45 6.65 -11.37
CA ASN A 51 20.13 6.03 -11.24
C ASN A 51 19.25 6.76 -10.22
N ALA A 52 19.80 7.18 -9.07
CA ALA A 52 19.07 7.97 -8.08
C ALA A 52 18.51 9.28 -8.66
N LEU A 53 19.28 9.96 -9.52
CA LEU A 53 18.79 11.17 -10.21
C LEU A 53 17.65 10.86 -11.18
N LEU A 54 17.73 9.75 -11.92
CA LEU A 54 16.64 9.33 -12.82
C LEU A 54 15.39 8.93 -12.04
N ALA A 55 15.54 8.21 -10.93
CA ALA A 55 14.43 7.83 -10.06
C ALA A 55 13.77 9.07 -9.42
N LEU A 56 14.57 10.05 -8.95
CA LEU A 56 14.01 11.29 -8.41
C LEU A 56 13.27 12.10 -9.48
N ARG A 57 13.78 12.13 -10.72
CA ARG A 57 13.07 12.74 -11.86
C ARG A 57 11.72 12.07 -12.11
N GLU A 58 11.68 10.75 -12.04
CA GLU A 58 10.43 10.00 -12.19
C GLU A 58 9.44 10.30 -11.05
N ILE A 59 9.90 10.42 -9.81
CA ILE A 59 9.09 10.87 -8.67
C ILE A 59 8.49 12.26 -8.96
N MET A 60 9.33 13.23 -9.35
CA MET A 60 8.87 14.59 -9.67
C MET A 60 7.85 14.63 -10.83
N ARG A 61 7.98 13.75 -11.80
CA ARG A 61 7.02 13.62 -12.91
C ARG A 61 5.65 13.13 -12.44
N ARG A 62 5.62 12.24 -11.41
CA ARG A 62 4.38 11.64 -10.89
C ARG A 62 3.64 12.53 -9.90
N ILE A 63 4.36 13.21 -9.01
CA ILE A 63 3.78 14.00 -7.92
C ILE A 63 2.62 14.92 -8.38
N PRO A 64 2.75 15.70 -9.49
CA PRO A 64 1.66 16.58 -9.93
C PRO A 64 0.36 15.86 -10.33
N GLN A 65 0.41 14.54 -10.59
CA GLN A 65 -0.76 13.74 -10.94
C GLN A 65 -1.65 13.43 -9.71
N TYR A 66 -1.12 13.52 -8.50
CA TYR A 66 -1.80 13.26 -7.24
C TYR A 66 -2.11 14.55 -6.46
N TYR A 67 -1.22 15.54 -6.53
CA TYR A 67 -1.40 16.84 -5.87
C TYR A 67 -1.97 17.84 -6.86
N THR A 68 -3.25 17.68 -7.19
CA THR A 68 -3.92 18.43 -8.25
C THR A 68 -4.73 19.63 -7.75
N LEU A 69 -5.18 19.60 -6.49
CA LEU A 69 -6.14 20.57 -5.99
C LEU A 69 -5.47 21.86 -5.52
N THR A 70 -6.06 23.00 -5.89
CA THR A 70 -5.80 24.27 -5.22
C THR A 70 -6.53 24.31 -3.87
N ARG A 71 -6.23 25.31 -3.03
CA ARG A 71 -6.95 25.52 -1.76
C ARG A 71 -8.46 25.73 -2.00
N GLU A 72 -8.82 26.49 -3.01
CA GLU A 72 -10.21 26.75 -3.37
C GLU A 72 -10.93 25.48 -3.85
N GLN A 73 -10.25 24.64 -4.61
CA GLN A 73 -10.79 23.35 -5.06
C GLN A 73 -10.95 22.37 -3.90
N ALA A 74 -9.99 22.32 -2.96
CA ALA A 74 -10.09 21.51 -1.75
C ALA A 74 -11.28 21.97 -0.87
N LEU A 75 -11.46 23.29 -0.70
CA LEU A 75 -12.62 23.86 0.00
C LEU A 75 -13.93 23.48 -0.70
N ALA A 76 -13.99 23.60 -2.02
CA ALA A 76 -15.18 23.27 -2.80
C ALA A 76 -15.54 21.76 -2.68
N GLN A 77 -14.55 20.87 -2.64
CA GLN A 77 -14.79 19.44 -2.38
C GLN A 77 -15.37 19.21 -0.98
N MET A 78 -14.85 19.90 0.05
CA MET A 78 -15.42 19.83 1.40
C MET A 78 -16.85 20.33 1.45
N GLN A 79 -17.14 21.43 0.77
CA GLN A 79 -18.49 22.03 0.72
C GLN A 79 -19.49 21.18 -0.08
N ALA A 80 -19.03 20.36 -1.01
CA ALA A 80 -19.90 19.40 -1.70
C ALA A 80 -20.40 18.30 -0.75
N GLU A 81 -19.60 17.89 0.23
CA GLU A 81 -19.99 16.92 1.27
C GLU A 81 -20.68 17.56 2.46
N VAL A 82 -20.21 18.75 2.88
CA VAL A 82 -20.67 19.50 4.05
C VAL A 82 -20.91 20.95 3.63
N PRO A 83 -22.15 21.33 3.22
CA PRO A 83 -22.43 22.62 2.58
C PRO A 83 -22.06 23.87 3.39
N ASP A 84 -22.06 23.79 4.71
CA ASP A 84 -21.69 24.88 5.62
C ASP A 84 -20.21 24.88 6.05
N PHE A 85 -19.36 24.04 5.40
CA PHE A 85 -17.94 23.96 5.73
C PHE A 85 -17.22 25.25 5.37
N THR A 86 -16.44 25.78 6.31
CA THR A 86 -15.80 27.08 6.17
C THR A 86 -14.33 26.99 5.74
N ALA A 87 -13.79 28.11 5.27
CA ALA A 87 -12.38 28.21 4.93
C ALA A 87 -11.48 28.09 6.17
N GLU A 88 -11.94 28.56 7.32
CA GLU A 88 -11.25 28.48 8.60
C GLU A 88 -11.17 27.02 9.09
N GLU A 89 -12.22 26.22 8.88
CA GLU A 89 -12.18 24.77 9.16
C GLU A 89 -11.18 24.04 8.27
N LEU A 90 -11.10 24.40 6.97
CA LEU A 90 -10.08 23.86 6.08
C LEU A 90 -8.67 24.18 6.57
N ASP A 91 -8.42 25.44 6.93
CA ASP A 91 -7.13 25.89 7.44
C ASP A 91 -6.78 25.19 8.77
N ALA A 92 -7.76 24.91 9.61
CA ALA A 92 -7.56 24.13 10.84
C ALA A 92 -7.16 22.66 10.54
N LEU A 93 -7.76 22.02 9.54
CA LEU A 93 -7.36 20.68 9.09
C LEU A 93 -5.94 20.67 8.51
N VAL A 94 -5.58 21.71 7.75
CA VAL A 94 -4.21 21.88 7.23
C VAL A 94 -3.22 22.07 8.37
N ALA A 95 -3.53 22.94 9.34
CA ALA A 95 -2.68 23.20 10.51
C ALA A 95 -2.51 21.95 11.41
N ALA A 96 -3.54 21.08 11.44
CA ALA A 96 -3.49 19.79 12.14
C ALA A 96 -2.83 18.66 11.31
N ASP A 97 -2.26 18.98 10.16
CA ASP A 97 -1.64 18.03 9.18
C ASP A 97 -2.61 16.92 8.72
N ARG A 98 -3.93 17.19 8.76
CA ARG A 98 -4.99 16.25 8.33
C ARG A 98 -5.16 16.17 6.83
N LEU A 99 -4.86 17.26 6.11
CA LEU A 99 -4.81 17.33 4.66
C LEU A 99 -3.37 17.24 4.19
N ASP A 100 -3.08 16.27 3.33
CA ASP A 100 -1.77 16.19 2.70
C ASP A 100 -1.65 17.24 1.61
N TRP A 101 -0.59 18.04 1.68
CA TRP A 101 -0.29 19.09 0.73
C TRP A 101 1.22 19.28 0.58
N ARG A 102 1.63 19.84 -0.55
CA ARG A 102 3.02 20.20 -0.80
C ARG A 102 3.15 21.28 -1.84
N TYR A 103 4.33 21.86 -1.96
CA TYR A 103 4.63 22.70 -3.10
C TYR A 103 4.93 21.86 -4.35
N VAL A 104 4.27 22.25 -5.48
CA VAL A 104 4.52 21.74 -6.82
C VAL A 104 4.81 22.94 -7.70
N ASN A 105 6.07 23.07 -8.15
CA ASN A 105 6.58 24.24 -8.89
C ASN A 105 6.21 25.58 -8.23
N ARG A 106 6.44 25.64 -6.88
CA ARG A 106 6.22 26.82 -6.01
C ARG A 106 4.75 27.13 -5.70
N GLU A 107 3.79 26.32 -6.17
CA GLU A 107 2.38 26.47 -5.85
C GLU A 107 1.97 25.42 -4.82
N PRO A 108 1.24 25.79 -3.76
CA PRO A 108 0.68 24.83 -2.83
C PRO A 108 -0.39 24.00 -3.53
N ARG A 109 -0.28 22.69 -3.45
CA ARG A 109 -1.22 21.72 -4.02
C ARG A 109 -1.61 20.69 -2.97
N TYR A 110 -2.87 20.29 -2.96
CA TYR A 110 -3.43 19.31 -2.05
C TYR A 110 -3.63 17.98 -2.76
N LEU A 111 -3.49 16.90 -2.00
CA LEU A 111 -3.75 15.54 -2.48
C LEU A 111 -5.24 15.38 -2.84
N ASP A 112 -5.53 14.80 -4.00
CA ASP A 112 -6.88 14.63 -4.52
C ASP A 112 -7.80 13.75 -3.66
N ARG A 113 -7.22 12.79 -2.90
CA ARG A 113 -7.95 11.79 -2.09
C ARG A 113 -8.13 12.16 -0.62
N PHE A 114 -7.87 13.38 -0.20
CA PHE A 114 -7.85 13.74 1.23
C PHE A 114 -9.19 13.49 1.95
N LEU A 115 -10.32 13.66 1.27
CA LEU A 115 -11.67 13.49 1.85
C LEU A 115 -11.89 12.12 2.46
N ASN A 116 -11.43 11.06 1.80
CA ASN A 116 -11.65 9.69 2.25
C ASN A 116 -10.98 9.41 3.61
N ALA A 117 -9.87 10.10 3.92
CA ALA A 117 -9.21 9.96 5.22
C ALA A 117 -10.04 10.55 6.37
N LEU A 118 -10.87 11.58 6.12
CA LEU A 118 -11.61 12.27 7.17
C LEU A 118 -12.66 11.40 7.84
N ARG A 119 -13.22 10.40 7.12
CA ARG A 119 -14.17 9.40 7.67
C ARG A 119 -13.55 8.49 8.73
N LEU A 120 -12.23 8.49 8.85
CA LEU A 120 -11.49 7.68 9.80
C LEU A 120 -11.20 8.41 11.12
N TYR A 121 -11.83 9.56 11.35
CA TYR A 121 -11.58 10.39 12.53
C TYR A 121 -12.86 10.69 13.29
N PRO A 122 -12.93 10.33 14.61
CA PRO A 122 -14.12 10.52 15.43
C PRO A 122 -14.59 11.99 15.54
N ASP A 123 -13.68 12.96 15.51
CA ASP A 123 -14.00 14.38 15.60
C ASP A 123 -14.69 14.92 14.32
N MET A 124 -14.57 14.20 13.20
CA MET A 124 -15.29 14.50 11.96
C MET A 124 -16.70 13.91 11.92
N ASN A 125 -17.07 13.03 12.87
CA ASN A 125 -18.40 12.39 12.90
C ASN A 125 -19.53 13.44 12.96
N ALA A 126 -19.36 14.50 13.76
CA ALA A 126 -20.34 15.58 13.89
C ALA A 126 -20.50 16.40 12.59
N ARG A 127 -19.53 16.34 11.68
CA ARG A 127 -19.55 17.01 10.37
C ARG A 127 -20.06 16.10 9.24
N GLY A 128 -20.70 14.96 9.55
CA GLY A 128 -21.30 14.06 8.57
C GLY A 128 -20.37 12.95 8.05
N PHE A 129 -19.16 12.82 8.60
CA PHE A 129 -18.20 11.78 8.22
C PHE A 129 -18.27 10.52 9.10
N ALA A 130 -19.36 10.34 9.87
CA ALA A 130 -19.50 9.14 10.70
C ALA A 130 -19.53 7.85 9.85
N PRO A 131 -18.82 6.79 10.26
CA PRO A 131 -18.96 5.50 9.62
C PRO A 131 -20.35 4.93 9.84
N ASP A 132 -20.79 4.03 8.94
CA ASP A 132 -22.05 3.29 9.14
C ASP A 132 -21.94 2.42 10.42
N PRO A 133 -22.80 2.64 11.44
CA PRO A 133 -22.75 1.86 12.67
C PRO A 133 -22.91 0.36 12.43
N SER A 134 -23.70 -0.04 11.43
CA SER A 134 -23.95 -1.45 11.12
C SER A 134 -22.68 -2.17 10.63
N GLU A 135 -21.78 -1.48 9.95
CA GLU A 135 -20.49 -2.04 9.52
C GLU A 135 -19.56 -2.28 10.71
N THR A 136 -19.55 -1.35 11.65
CA THR A 136 -18.79 -1.49 12.88
C THR A 136 -19.30 -2.67 13.72
N GLU A 137 -20.61 -2.77 13.93
CA GLU A 137 -21.25 -3.86 14.67
C GLU A 137 -21.01 -5.22 14.01
N ASN A 138 -21.16 -5.32 12.69
CA ASN A 138 -20.90 -6.54 11.93
C ASN A 138 -19.45 -6.99 12.04
N ARG A 139 -18.50 -6.04 11.97
CA ARG A 139 -17.09 -6.34 12.17
C ARG A 139 -16.81 -6.87 13.57
N ASP A 140 -17.35 -6.24 14.60
CA ASP A 140 -17.13 -6.67 15.99
C ASP A 140 -17.72 -8.05 16.25
N ARG A 141 -18.90 -8.35 15.71
CA ARG A 141 -19.51 -9.69 15.75
C ARG A 141 -18.66 -10.73 15.06
N MET A 142 -18.14 -10.42 13.87
CA MET A 142 -17.25 -11.31 13.14
C MET A 142 -15.97 -11.63 13.93
N LEU A 143 -15.31 -10.61 14.49
CA LEU A 143 -14.09 -10.80 15.29
C LEU A 143 -14.37 -11.56 16.59
N ALA A 144 -15.52 -11.35 17.23
CA ALA A 144 -15.95 -12.12 18.38
C ALA A 144 -16.16 -13.61 18.03
N ALA A 145 -16.84 -13.88 16.91
CA ALA A 145 -17.05 -15.24 16.42
C ALA A 145 -15.74 -15.94 16.07
N MET A 146 -14.75 -15.22 15.51
CA MET A 146 -13.42 -15.78 15.28
C MET A 146 -12.72 -16.21 16.58
N ARG A 147 -12.78 -15.38 17.62
CA ARG A 147 -12.23 -15.75 18.95
C ARG A 147 -12.91 -16.96 19.57
N GLU A 148 -14.23 -17.03 19.46
CA GLU A 148 -15.00 -18.15 20.03
C GLU A 148 -14.76 -19.47 19.30
N ARG A 149 -14.66 -19.42 17.96
CA ARG A 149 -14.60 -20.63 17.13
C ARG A 149 -13.18 -21.04 16.75
N GLY A 150 -12.20 -20.17 16.94
CA GLY A 150 -10.82 -20.36 16.53
C GLY A 150 -10.53 -20.04 15.06
N GLU A 151 -11.55 -19.91 14.22
CA GLU A 151 -11.42 -19.56 12.80
C GLU A 151 -12.74 -19.10 12.18
N LEU A 152 -12.62 -18.37 11.07
CA LEU A 152 -13.71 -18.13 10.13
C LEU A 152 -13.24 -18.33 8.69
N THR A 153 -14.16 -18.77 7.83
CA THR A 153 -13.89 -19.01 6.42
C THR A 153 -14.95 -18.38 5.53
N ALA A 154 -14.48 -17.74 4.47
CA ALA A 154 -15.33 -17.19 3.40
C ALA A 154 -14.88 -17.70 2.04
N GLN A 155 -15.83 -17.83 1.11
CA GLN A 155 -15.60 -18.03 -0.32
C GLN A 155 -16.03 -16.76 -1.05
N ILE A 156 -15.15 -16.21 -1.86
CA ILE A 156 -15.32 -14.91 -2.51
C ILE A 156 -15.09 -15.08 -4.03
N THR A 157 -15.94 -14.45 -4.82
CA THR A 157 -15.79 -14.36 -6.27
C THR A 157 -15.74 -12.90 -6.68
N LEU A 158 -14.67 -12.51 -7.36
CA LEU A 158 -14.44 -11.15 -7.87
C LEU A 158 -14.27 -11.17 -9.39
N LYS A 159 -14.63 -10.06 -10.02
CA LYS A 159 -14.28 -9.74 -11.40
C LYS A 159 -13.39 -8.51 -11.40
N ALA A 160 -12.18 -8.65 -11.93
CA ALA A 160 -11.24 -7.54 -12.11
C ALA A 160 -11.18 -7.11 -13.57
N THR A 161 -10.93 -5.82 -13.79
CA THR A 161 -10.89 -5.20 -15.14
C THR A 161 -9.72 -4.23 -15.22
N VAL A 162 -9.06 -4.20 -16.39
CA VAL A 162 -8.07 -3.18 -16.76
C VAL A 162 -8.27 -2.73 -18.20
N ALA A 163 -8.30 -1.42 -18.39
CA ALA A 163 -8.49 -0.78 -19.68
C ALA A 163 -7.67 0.51 -19.79
N PRO A 164 -7.39 1.00 -21.00
CA PRO A 164 -6.97 2.38 -21.17
C PRO A 164 -8.15 3.31 -20.82
N ALA A 165 -7.85 4.49 -20.27
CA ALA A 165 -8.87 5.49 -19.98
C ALA A 165 -9.71 5.84 -21.23
N PRO A 166 -10.98 6.18 -21.06
CA PRO A 166 -11.86 6.51 -22.19
C PRO A 166 -11.27 7.61 -23.08
N GLY A 167 -11.25 7.38 -24.39
CA GLY A 167 -10.73 8.32 -25.39
C GLY A 167 -9.20 8.35 -25.55
N LEU A 168 -8.44 7.61 -24.75
CA LEU A 168 -6.98 7.56 -24.86
C LEU A 168 -6.51 6.82 -26.13
N VAL A 169 -7.20 5.76 -26.50
CA VAL A 169 -6.85 4.93 -27.66
C VAL A 169 -7.45 5.51 -28.93
N THR A 170 -6.61 5.88 -29.89
CA THR A 170 -7.03 6.34 -31.22
C THR A 170 -6.79 5.30 -32.32
N ASP A 171 -5.86 4.36 -32.10
CA ASP A 171 -5.58 3.23 -32.99
C ASP A 171 -5.97 1.91 -32.30
N PRO A 172 -6.99 1.21 -32.79
CA PRO A 172 -7.40 -0.08 -32.22
C PRO A 172 -6.34 -1.19 -32.36
N ASN A 173 -5.37 -1.03 -33.28
CA ASN A 173 -4.26 -1.98 -33.48
C ASN A 173 -3.04 -1.65 -32.63
N ALA A 174 -3.06 -0.59 -31.80
CA ALA A 174 -1.99 -0.27 -30.88
C ALA A 174 -1.64 -1.48 -30.00
N GLU A 175 -0.36 -1.74 -29.77
CA GLU A 175 0.08 -2.84 -28.89
C GLU A 175 -0.40 -2.56 -27.47
N TRP A 176 -1.09 -3.54 -26.87
CA TRP A 176 -1.62 -3.50 -25.52
C TRP A 176 -1.02 -4.63 -24.70
N GLU A 177 -0.36 -4.29 -23.60
CA GLU A 177 0.09 -5.25 -22.59
C GLU A 177 -0.57 -4.90 -21.26
N ALA A 178 -1.08 -5.90 -20.54
CA ALA A 178 -1.78 -5.69 -19.28
C ALA A 178 -1.49 -6.81 -18.26
N TRP A 179 -1.42 -6.45 -16.99
CA TRP A 179 -1.25 -7.35 -15.85
C TRP A 179 -2.34 -7.07 -14.83
N LEU A 180 -3.29 -7.99 -14.66
CA LEU A 180 -4.31 -7.92 -13.61
C LEU A 180 -3.92 -8.82 -12.44
N PRO A 181 -3.96 -8.31 -11.19
CA PRO A 181 -3.78 -9.11 -10.00
C PRO A 181 -4.83 -10.21 -9.88
N ILE A 182 -4.40 -11.39 -9.47
CA ILE A 182 -5.25 -12.53 -9.15
C ILE A 182 -4.79 -13.15 -7.83
N PRO A 183 -5.66 -13.89 -7.11
CA PRO A 183 -5.30 -14.46 -5.83
C PRO A 183 -4.04 -15.32 -5.89
N ALA A 184 -3.10 -15.11 -4.97
CA ALA A 184 -1.92 -15.95 -4.77
C ALA A 184 -2.24 -17.08 -3.77
N ASP A 185 -1.61 -18.24 -3.95
CA ASP A 185 -1.68 -19.32 -2.96
C ASP A 185 -0.79 -18.98 -1.76
N CYS A 186 -1.37 -18.98 -0.56
CA CYS A 186 -0.65 -18.63 0.67
C CYS A 186 -1.36 -19.19 1.91
N GLU A 187 -0.81 -18.91 3.09
CA GLU A 187 -1.22 -19.53 4.35
C GLU A 187 -2.72 -19.40 4.64
N GLN A 188 -3.31 -18.24 4.37
CA GLN A 188 -4.72 -17.98 4.63
C GLN A 188 -5.63 -18.13 3.41
N GLN A 189 -5.07 -18.39 2.20
CA GLN A 189 -5.82 -18.33 0.95
C GLN A 189 -5.56 -19.54 0.07
N SER A 190 -6.63 -20.18 -0.39
CA SER A 190 -6.59 -21.45 -1.15
C SER A 190 -7.81 -21.60 -2.07
N GLY A 191 -7.92 -22.74 -2.77
CA GLY A 191 -9.08 -23.05 -3.60
C GLY A 191 -9.30 -22.04 -4.73
N ILE A 192 -8.20 -21.56 -5.32
CA ILE A 192 -8.22 -20.50 -6.34
C ILE A 192 -8.62 -21.08 -7.70
N GLU A 193 -9.67 -20.54 -8.27
CA GLU A 193 -10.18 -20.91 -9.59
C GLU A 193 -10.33 -19.67 -10.46
N ILE A 194 -9.84 -19.72 -11.69
CA ILE A 194 -10.16 -18.74 -12.73
C ILE A 194 -11.41 -19.23 -13.44
N LEU A 195 -12.51 -18.50 -13.28
CA LEU A 195 -13.83 -18.87 -13.82
C LEU A 195 -14.03 -18.38 -15.24
N ASP A 196 -13.50 -17.19 -15.53
CA ASP A 196 -13.56 -16.58 -16.86
C ASP A 196 -12.42 -15.58 -17.03
N ALA A 197 -11.92 -15.39 -18.24
CA ALA A 197 -10.93 -14.39 -18.56
C ALA A 197 -10.99 -14.00 -20.04
N THR A 198 -10.61 -12.76 -20.34
CA THR A 198 -10.34 -12.34 -21.72
C THR A 198 -9.38 -13.34 -22.38
N PRO A 199 -9.67 -13.84 -23.62
CA PRO A 199 -8.83 -14.83 -24.29
C PRO A 199 -7.36 -14.39 -24.41
N GLY A 200 -6.44 -15.38 -24.36
CA GLY A 200 -4.99 -15.15 -24.52
C GLY A 200 -4.27 -14.76 -23.23
N GLY A 201 -4.95 -14.68 -22.10
CA GLY A 201 -4.34 -14.42 -20.81
C GLY A 201 -3.38 -15.52 -20.35
N ARG A 202 -2.21 -15.14 -19.86
CA ARG A 202 -1.20 -16.04 -19.28
C ARG A 202 -1.14 -15.86 -17.77
N ILE A 203 -1.48 -16.91 -17.03
CA ILE A 203 -1.54 -16.91 -15.57
C ILE A 203 -0.11 -17.12 -15.02
N ALA A 204 0.31 -16.27 -14.10
CA ALA A 204 1.57 -16.45 -13.35
C ALA A 204 1.49 -17.68 -12.42
N PRO A 205 2.64 -18.31 -12.07
CA PRO A 205 2.68 -19.38 -11.09
C PRO A 205 1.96 -19.05 -9.79
N ALA A 206 1.43 -20.07 -9.10
CA ALA A 206 0.64 -19.85 -7.88
C ALA A 206 1.43 -19.18 -6.76
N ASP A 207 2.74 -19.41 -6.73
CA ASP A 207 3.71 -18.87 -5.76
C ASP A 207 4.43 -17.60 -6.24
N ALA A 208 4.01 -17.01 -7.38
CA ALA A 208 4.60 -15.76 -7.86
C ALA A 208 4.50 -14.65 -6.78
N PRO A 209 5.56 -13.88 -6.53
CA PRO A 209 5.57 -12.83 -5.51
C PRO A 209 4.51 -11.75 -5.72
N GLN A 210 4.26 -11.38 -6.97
CA GLN A 210 3.11 -10.57 -7.42
C GLN A 210 2.36 -11.37 -8.48
N ARG A 211 1.29 -12.04 -8.07
CA ARG A 211 0.58 -12.95 -8.95
C ARG A 211 -0.42 -12.21 -9.83
N THR A 212 -0.27 -12.37 -11.14
CA THR A 212 -1.09 -11.71 -12.15
C THR A 212 -1.52 -12.67 -13.26
N ILE A 213 -2.56 -12.28 -14.00
CA ILE A 213 -2.80 -12.75 -15.35
C ILE A 213 -2.33 -11.65 -16.32
N TYR A 214 -1.59 -12.03 -17.34
CA TYR A 214 -0.96 -11.14 -18.32
C TYR A 214 -1.51 -11.34 -19.72
N TRP A 215 -1.74 -10.25 -20.44
CA TRP A 215 -2.06 -10.23 -21.85
C TRP A 215 -1.03 -9.41 -22.63
N LYS A 216 -0.75 -9.89 -23.86
CA LYS A 216 -0.09 -9.12 -24.90
C LYS A 216 -0.94 -9.23 -26.15
N THR A 217 -1.58 -8.14 -26.56
CA THR A 217 -2.61 -8.11 -27.57
C THR A 217 -2.70 -6.74 -28.25
N THR A 218 -3.83 -6.35 -28.77
CA THR A 218 -4.11 -5.01 -29.32
C THR A 218 -5.13 -4.29 -28.46
N ALA A 219 -5.14 -2.97 -28.53
CA ALA A 219 -6.06 -2.11 -27.80
C ALA A 219 -7.55 -2.37 -28.16
N ALA A 220 -7.84 -2.97 -29.32
CA ALA A 220 -9.17 -3.42 -29.70
C ALA A 220 -9.73 -4.53 -28.78
N GLN A 221 -8.87 -5.24 -28.05
CA GLN A 221 -9.29 -6.28 -27.10
C GLN A 221 -9.41 -5.78 -25.66
N ALA A 222 -9.09 -4.52 -25.39
CA ALA A 222 -9.39 -3.90 -24.10
C ALA A 222 -10.90 -3.60 -23.98
N PRO A 223 -11.49 -3.75 -22.78
CA PRO A 223 -10.89 -4.10 -21.51
C PRO A 223 -10.45 -5.57 -21.42
N CYS A 224 -9.31 -5.82 -20.74
CA CYS A 224 -8.98 -7.16 -20.28
C CYS A 224 -9.64 -7.41 -18.93
N THR A 225 -10.29 -8.57 -18.78
CA THR A 225 -11.04 -8.93 -17.58
C THR A 225 -10.65 -10.32 -17.10
N VAL A 226 -10.80 -10.56 -15.79
CA VAL A 226 -10.71 -11.89 -15.20
C VAL A 226 -11.73 -12.02 -14.08
N THR A 227 -12.46 -13.15 -14.07
CA THR A 227 -13.34 -13.53 -12.95
C THR A 227 -12.71 -14.71 -12.24
N TYR A 228 -12.48 -14.58 -10.94
CA TYR A 228 -11.87 -15.63 -10.12
C TYR A 228 -12.62 -15.83 -8.83
N ARG A 229 -12.51 -17.05 -8.32
CA ARG A 229 -13.01 -17.44 -6.99
C ARG A 229 -11.85 -17.92 -6.15
N TYR A 230 -11.92 -17.66 -4.85
CA TYR A 230 -10.95 -18.12 -3.87
C TYR A 230 -11.63 -18.33 -2.51
N ARG A 231 -10.98 -19.13 -1.68
CA ARG A 231 -11.35 -19.40 -0.31
C ARG A 231 -10.33 -18.73 0.61
N VAL A 232 -10.82 -17.97 1.59
CA VAL A 232 -9.98 -17.38 2.63
C VAL A 232 -10.38 -17.94 3.98
N ARG A 233 -9.39 -18.44 4.74
CA ARG A 233 -9.53 -18.97 6.10
C ARG A 233 -8.67 -18.13 7.03
N ALA A 234 -9.31 -17.45 7.97
CA ALA A 234 -8.63 -16.69 9.00
C ALA A 234 -8.68 -17.47 10.31
N GLU A 235 -7.51 -17.87 10.80
CA GLU A 235 -7.33 -18.52 12.10
C GLU A 235 -7.15 -17.47 13.19
N TYR A 236 -7.63 -17.76 14.39
CA TYR A 236 -7.41 -16.93 15.56
C TYR A 236 -6.30 -17.52 16.44
N HIS A 237 -5.33 -16.70 16.76
CA HIS A 237 -4.25 -16.99 17.69
C HIS A 237 -4.40 -16.13 18.94
N ASP A 238 -4.45 -16.76 20.12
CA ASP A 238 -4.32 -16.04 21.38
C ASP A 238 -2.86 -15.65 21.58
N MET A 239 -2.55 -14.40 21.28
CA MET A 239 -1.19 -13.88 21.34
C MET A 239 -0.60 -13.79 22.75
N ASP A 240 -1.42 -13.90 23.79
CA ASP A 240 -0.96 -13.91 25.17
C ASP A 240 -0.62 -15.34 25.66
N ALA A 241 -1.11 -16.35 24.94
CA ALA A 241 -0.83 -17.77 25.24
C ALA A 241 0.37 -18.34 24.48
N LEU A 242 0.99 -17.58 23.55
CA LEU A 242 2.09 -18.07 22.74
C LEU A 242 3.36 -18.29 23.58
N VAL A 243 3.98 -19.43 23.39
CA VAL A 243 5.31 -19.78 23.96
C VAL A 243 6.29 -19.93 22.78
N PRO A 244 7.03 -18.88 22.45
CA PRO A 244 7.95 -18.93 21.32
C PRO A 244 9.17 -19.83 21.59
N ASP A 245 9.71 -20.44 20.53
CA ASP A 245 10.99 -21.12 20.62
C ASP A 245 12.11 -20.15 21.00
N PRO A 246 13.11 -20.60 21.77
CA PRO A 246 14.22 -19.73 22.17
C PRO A 246 15.11 -19.31 21.00
N VAL A 247 15.08 -20.04 19.89
CA VAL A 247 15.83 -19.75 18.66
C VAL A 247 14.85 -19.40 17.55
N GLN A 248 14.95 -18.19 17.05
CA GLN A 248 14.14 -17.72 15.93
C GLN A 248 14.95 -17.74 14.62
N PRO A 249 14.31 -17.98 13.46
CA PRO A 249 15.00 -18.02 12.17
C PRO A 249 15.46 -16.61 11.74
N GLY A 250 16.46 -16.57 10.83
CA GLY A 250 17.06 -15.32 10.34
C GLY A 250 16.66 -14.92 8.91
N PHE A 251 15.66 -15.54 8.30
CA PHE A 251 15.14 -15.12 6.99
C PHE A 251 14.29 -13.84 7.13
N PHE A 252 14.11 -13.07 6.07
CA PHE A 252 13.34 -11.81 6.06
C PHE A 252 13.69 -10.83 7.21
N THR A 253 14.99 -10.74 7.56
CA THR A 253 15.52 -9.83 8.58
C THR A 253 16.51 -8.83 8.00
N ARG A 254 16.55 -8.66 6.66
CA ARG A 254 17.48 -7.76 5.97
C ARG A 254 16.76 -6.50 5.47
N GLU A 255 17.56 -5.49 5.18
CA GLU A 255 17.10 -4.30 4.45
C GLU A 255 16.58 -4.66 3.05
N GLN A 256 15.66 -3.84 2.57
CA GLN A 256 15.13 -3.89 1.21
C GLN A 256 14.89 -2.47 0.71
N ALA A 257 15.90 -1.91 0.04
CA ALA A 257 15.80 -0.57 -0.54
C ALA A 257 14.66 -0.50 -1.59
N PRO A 258 14.03 0.67 -1.75
CA PRO A 258 14.37 1.95 -1.12
C PRO A 258 13.67 2.23 0.22
N HIS A 259 12.77 1.39 0.72
CA HIS A 259 11.84 1.75 1.79
C HIS A 259 12.05 1.01 3.11
N ILE A 260 12.62 -0.19 3.08
CA ILE A 260 12.98 -0.94 4.29
C ILE A 260 14.47 -0.74 4.53
N LEU A 261 14.81 0.39 5.15
CA LEU A 261 16.19 0.81 5.41
C LEU A 261 16.44 0.90 6.92
N PHE A 262 17.58 0.39 7.37
CA PHE A 262 17.96 0.38 8.78
C PHE A 262 18.80 1.61 9.15
N THR A 263 18.19 2.78 8.99
CA THR A 263 18.88 4.03 9.28
C THR A 263 19.29 4.12 10.75
N PRO A 264 20.32 4.91 11.11
CA PRO A 264 20.69 5.13 12.51
C PRO A 264 19.53 5.62 13.36
N TRP A 265 18.64 6.43 12.79
CA TRP A 265 17.45 6.95 13.48
C TRP A 265 16.44 5.84 13.79
N LEU A 266 16.09 4.98 12.80
CA LEU A 266 15.16 3.86 13.00
C LEU A 266 15.75 2.81 13.95
N ARG A 267 17.07 2.54 13.90
CA ARG A 267 17.73 1.65 14.87
C ARG A 267 17.62 2.19 16.30
N ALA A 268 17.84 3.51 16.51
CA ALA A 268 17.70 4.13 17.82
C ALA A 268 16.24 4.13 18.30
N LEU A 269 15.28 4.36 17.39
CA LEU A 269 13.86 4.28 17.70
C LEU A 269 13.47 2.85 18.11
N CYS A 270 13.84 1.84 17.32
CA CYS A 270 13.56 0.44 17.60
C CYS A 270 14.11 0.02 18.95
N ALA A 271 15.37 0.36 19.25
CA ALA A 271 15.99 0.05 20.54
C ALA A 271 15.23 0.64 21.73
N ARG A 272 14.64 1.83 21.58
CA ARG A 272 13.79 2.44 22.63
C ARG A 272 12.45 1.72 22.78
N ILE A 273 11.83 1.35 21.66
CA ILE A 273 10.52 0.68 21.66
C ILE A 273 10.61 -0.69 22.34
N ILE A 274 11.64 -1.47 22.03
CA ILE A 274 11.79 -2.83 22.55
C ILE A 274 12.57 -2.91 23.86
N ALA A 275 12.89 -1.77 24.47
CA ALA A 275 13.62 -1.75 25.74
C ALA A 275 12.80 -2.45 26.84
N GLY A 276 13.41 -3.48 27.46
CA GLY A 276 12.75 -4.28 28.50
C GLY A 276 11.84 -5.41 27.98
N CYS A 277 11.78 -5.64 26.66
CA CYS A 277 11.10 -6.81 26.09
C CYS A 277 12.04 -8.00 26.04
N ASP A 278 11.65 -9.12 26.62
CA ASP A 278 12.52 -10.32 26.73
C ASP A 278 12.38 -11.27 25.55
N GLY A 279 11.20 -11.33 24.92
CA GLY A 279 10.90 -12.30 23.86
C GLY A 279 10.51 -11.69 22.51
N PRO A 280 10.48 -12.49 21.44
CA PRO A 280 10.14 -12.01 20.09
C PRO A 280 8.68 -11.55 19.99
N VAL A 281 7.73 -12.18 20.71
CA VAL A 281 6.32 -11.77 20.75
C VAL A 281 6.16 -10.41 21.44
N GLU A 282 6.83 -10.20 22.56
CA GLU A 282 6.77 -8.92 23.28
C GLU A 282 7.38 -7.78 22.45
N LYS A 283 8.52 -8.03 21.78
CA LYS A 283 9.14 -7.05 20.89
C LYS A 283 8.21 -6.71 19.71
N ALA A 284 7.62 -7.71 19.07
CA ALA A 284 6.68 -7.48 17.97
C ALA A 284 5.45 -6.70 18.44
N ARG A 285 4.92 -7.01 19.65
CA ARG A 285 3.79 -6.32 20.26
C ARG A 285 4.15 -4.86 20.56
N ALA A 286 5.30 -4.61 21.19
CA ALA A 286 5.74 -3.25 21.48
C ALA A 286 5.89 -2.40 20.20
N ILE A 287 6.40 -2.99 19.11
CA ILE A 287 6.48 -2.36 17.80
C ILE A 287 5.09 -2.07 17.24
N TYR A 288 4.17 -3.04 17.29
CA TYR A 288 2.78 -2.88 16.84
C TYR A 288 2.07 -1.79 17.65
N ASP A 289 2.21 -1.81 18.98
CA ASP A 289 1.64 -0.80 19.86
C ASP A 289 2.18 0.59 19.51
N TYR A 290 3.49 0.72 19.31
CA TYR A 290 4.09 1.98 18.87
C TYR A 290 3.48 2.48 17.57
N VAL A 291 3.43 1.64 16.52
CA VAL A 291 2.92 2.05 15.21
C VAL A 291 1.45 2.43 15.31
N THR A 292 0.62 1.63 15.97
CA THR A 292 -0.83 1.85 16.03
C THR A 292 -1.26 3.03 16.91
N THR A 293 -0.44 3.44 17.88
CA THR A 293 -0.76 4.56 18.79
C THR A 293 -0.04 5.87 18.43
N ASN A 294 1.03 5.81 17.62
CA ASN A 294 1.81 7.00 17.25
C ASN A 294 1.68 7.38 15.77
N THR A 295 0.92 6.61 14.97
CA THR A 295 0.71 6.90 13.56
C THR A 295 -0.77 7.13 13.27
N ASN A 296 -1.08 8.24 12.65
CA ASN A 296 -2.41 8.58 12.17
C ASN A 296 -2.59 8.19 10.70
N TYR A 297 -3.83 7.86 10.31
CA TYR A 297 -4.13 7.49 8.93
C TYR A 297 -4.31 8.73 8.06
N ARG A 298 -3.58 8.77 6.95
CA ARG A 298 -3.75 9.73 5.88
C ARG A 298 -3.43 9.05 4.56
N TYR A 299 -4.34 9.16 3.57
CA TYR A 299 -4.07 8.66 2.24
C TYR A 299 -2.76 9.23 1.70
N GLN A 300 -2.01 8.41 1.00
CA GLN A 300 -0.74 8.76 0.39
C GLN A 300 -0.87 8.77 -1.14
N PRO A 301 -0.02 9.52 -1.87
CA PRO A 301 0.14 9.29 -3.30
C PRO A 301 0.69 7.87 -3.54
N ALA A 302 0.72 7.41 -4.80
CA ALA A 302 1.37 6.14 -5.10
C ALA A 302 2.77 6.07 -4.48
N TYR A 303 3.13 4.92 -3.91
CA TYR A 303 4.39 4.75 -3.16
C TYR A 303 5.63 5.06 -4.00
N ALA A 304 5.53 4.96 -5.32
CA ALA A 304 6.55 5.44 -6.24
C ALA A 304 6.81 6.96 -6.20
N CYS A 305 5.95 7.73 -5.52
CA CYS A 305 6.15 9.17 -5.26
C CYS A 305 6.81 9.45 -3.91
N LEU A 306 7.03 8.41 -3.08
CA LEU A 306 7.55 8.52 -1.74
C LEU A 306 9.01 8.05 -1.65
N GLU A 307 9.73 8.56 -0.68
CA GLU A 307 11.09 8.17 -0.37
C GLU A 307 11.18 7.71 1.08
N ASN A 308 12.01 6.68 1.35
CA ASN A 308 12.26 6.13 2.69
C ASN A 308 11.00 6.08 3.57
N ILE A 309 9.98 5.38 3.06
CA ILE A 309 8.61 5.37 3.61
C ILE A 309 8.61 5.09 5.12
N SER A 310 9.38 4.09 5.56
CA SER A 310 9.39 3.68 6.97
C SER A 310 9.90 4.78 7.90
N GLU A 311 10.99 5.46 7.56
CA GLU A 311 11.53 6.53 8.41
C GLU A 311 10.65 7.78 8.37
N ASN A 312 10.12 8.12 7.18
CA ASN A 312 9.24 9.27 7.04
C ASN A 312 7.93 9.08 7.79
N CYS A 313 7.34 7.88 7.76
CA CYS A 313 6.19 7.54 8.58
C CYS A 313 6.46 7.73 10.08
N ALA A 314 7.57 7.18 10.56
CA ALA A 314 7.93 7.27 11.97
C ALA A 314 8.23 8.71 12.46
N LYS A 315 8.73 9.58 11.56
CA LYS A 315 9.02 10.97 11.84
C LYS A 315 7.79 11.88 11.77
N SER A 316 6.94 11.66 10.80
CA SER A 316 5.74 12.48 10.58
C SER A 316 4.57 12.06 11.46
N GLY A 317 4.50 10.78 11.84
CA GLY A 317 3.33 10.21 12.49
C GLY A 317 2.13 10.01 11.55
N TRP A 318 2.36 9.97 10.21
CA TRP A 318 1.33 9.82 9.21
C TRP A 318 1.63 8.70 8.21
N GLY A 319 0.59 7.97 7.83
CA GLY A 319 0.68 6.94 6.81
C GLY A 319 -0.67 6.34 6.47
N ASP A 320 -0.75 5.60 5.35
CA ASP A 320 -1.84 4.71 5.04
C ASP A 320 -1.50 3.26 5.43
N CYS A 321 -2.28 2.30 4.93
CA CYS A 321 -2.11 0.89 5.31
C CYS A 321 -0.71 0.36 4.99
N GLY A 322 -0.20 0.59 3.78
CA GLY A 322 1.11 0.10 3.38
C GLY A 322 2.27 0.86 4.03
N VAL A 323 2.13 2.17 4.19
CA VAL A 323 3.14 3.00 4.89
C VAL A 323 3.32 2.54 6.33
N MET A 324 2.23 2.30 7.06
CA MET A 324 2.29 1.76 8.43
C MET A 324 2.84 0.33 8.47
N SER A 325 2.47 -0.50 7.49
CA SER A 325 2.96 -1.87 7.37
C SER A 325 4.46 -1.92 7.12
N LEU A 326 4.99 -1.04 6.25
CA LEU A 326 6.43 -0.94 6.00
C LEU A 326 7.21 -0.47 7.22
N LEU A 327 6.66 0.46 8.01
CA LEU A 327 7.27 0.85 9.29
C LEU A 327 7.34 -0.33 10.26
N PHE A 328 6.23 -1.06 10.44
CA PHE A 328 6.19 -2.26 11.28
C PHE A 328 7.21 -3.31 10.82
N ILE A 329 7.23 -3.64 9.52
CA ILE A 329 8.16 -4.60 8.93
C ILE A 329 9.62 -4.17 9.18
N THR A 330 9.92 -2.90 8.97
CA THR A 330 11.29 -2.38 9.16
C THR A 330 11.74 -2.49 10.61
N LEU A 331 10.90 -2.09 11.56
CA LEU A 331 11.21 -2.18 12.99
C LEU A 331 11.33 -3.65 13.46
N CYS A 332 10.46 -4.55 12.99
CA CYS A 332 10.58 -5.98 13.27
C CYS A 332 11.89 -6.56 12.74
N ARG A 333 12.27 -6.24 11.50
CA ARG A 333 13.54 -6.70 10.91
C ARG A 333 14.75 -6.15 11.67
N ILE A 334 14.73 -4.90 12.12
CA ILE A 334 15.76 -4.31 12.98
C ILE A 334 15.86 -5.06 14.33
N ALA A 335 14.71 -5.46 14.89
CA ALA A 335 14.64 -6.23 16.13
C ALA A 335 15.02 -7.71 15.97
N GLY A 336 15.37 -8.16 14.75
CA GLY A 336 15.69 -9.56 14.42
C GLY A 336 14.48 -10.47 14.26
N ILE A 337 13.28 -9.92 14.13
CA ILE A 337 12.04 -10.67 13.89
C ILE A 337 11.79 -10.71 12.38
N PRO A 338 11.68 -11.92 11.77
CA PRO A 338 11.36 -12.02 10.36
C PRO A 338 10.00 -11.35 10.08
N ALA A 339 9.98 -10.47 9.09
CA ALA A 339 8.75 -9.78 8.71
C ALA A 339 8.70 -9.53 7.20
N ARG A 340 7.49 -9.65 6.61
CA ARG A 340 7.27 -9.50 5.18
C ARG A 340 5.95 -8.81 4.88
N TRP A 341 5.79 -8.43 3.64
CA TRP A 341 4.64 -7.75 3.06
C TRP A 341 3.59 -8.73 2.57
N GLN A 342 2.32 -8.38 2.73
CA GLN A 342 1.22 -8.87 1.92
C GLN A 342 0.33 -7.70 1.50
N SER A 343 -0.19 -7.74 0.28
CA SER A 343 -1.18 -6.80 -0.21
C SER A 343 -2.13 -7.42 -1.24
N GLY A 344 -3.20 -6.71 -1.50
CA GLY A 344 -4.24 -7.07 -2.43
C GLY A 344 -5.51 -6.28 -2.14
N LEU A 345 -6.59 -6.95 -1.77
CA LEU A 345 -7.87 -6.30 -1.54
C LEU A 345 -8.43 -6.61 -0.15
N TYR A 346 -9.11 -5.63 0.44
CA TYR A 346 -10.08 -5.82 1.50
C TYR A 346 -11.46 -5.94 0.86
N VAL A 347 -12.14 -7.06 1.10
CA VAL A 347 -13.39 -7.43 0.41
C VAL A 347 -14.49 -7.68 1.41
N THR A 348 -15.46 -6.79 1.46
CA THR A 348 -16.68 -6.96 2.26
C THR A 348 -17.82 -7.47 1.38
N PRO A 349 -18.96 -7.89 1.95
CA PRO A 349 -20.16 -8.20 1.16
C PRO A 349 -20.74 -7.03 0.35
N LYS A 350 -20.23 -5.80 0.55
CA LYS A 350 -20.70 -4.58 -0.13
C LYS A 350 -19.72 -4.06 -1.18
N GLU A 351 -18.42 -4.18 -0.91
CA GLU A 351 -17.38 -3.52 -1.71
C GLU A 351 -16.02 -4.23 -1.62
N ALA A 352 -15.14 -3.92 -2.56
CA ALA A 352 -13.74 -4.31 -2.53
C ALA A 352 -12.85 -3.08 -2.76
N GLY A 353 -11.76 -2.99 -2.01
CA GLY A 353 -10.78 -1.90 -2.13
C GLY A 353 -9.35 -2.37 -1.86
N CYS A 354 -8.37 -1.60 -2.31
CA CYS A 354 -6.96 -1.88 -2.05
C CYS A 354 -6.65 -1.91 -0.56
N HIS A 355 -5.81 -2.85 -0.16
CA HIS A 355 -5.35 -2.92 1.23
C HIS A 355 -4.02 -3.66 1.39
N ASP A 356 -3.25 -3.21 2.39
CA ASP A 356 -1.91 -3.70 2.71
C ASP A 356 -1.82 -4.06 4.19
N TRP A 357 -1.04 -5.10 4.49
CA TRP A 357 -0.73 -5.52 5.85
C TRP A 357 0.62 -6.21 5.94
N ALA A 358 1.07 -6.45 7.14
CA ALA A 358 2.32 -7.13 7.40
C ALA A 358 2.11 -8.57 7.90
N GLN A 359 3.13 -9.39 7.67
CA GLN A 359 3.33 -10.65 8.38
C GLN A 359 4.63 -10.58 9.18
N PHE A 360 4.64 -11.24 10.34
CA PHE A 360 5.83 -11.49 11.14
C PHE A 360 5.88 -12.96 11.56
N TYR A 361 7.06 -13.51 11.73
CA TYR A 361 7.25 -14.93 11.99
C TYR A 361 7.69 -15.18 13.42
N ILE A 362 7.00 -16.11 14.08
CA ILE A 362 7.36 -16.59 15.42
C ILE A 362 7.39 -18.11 15.42
N ALA A 363 8.57 -18.71 15.63
CA ALA A 363 8.67 -20.16 15.80
C ALA A 363 8.10 -20.57 17.18
N PRO A 364 7.34 -21.70 17.28
CA PRO A 364 7.04 -22.67 16.22
C PRO A 364 5.76 -22.37 15.41
N TYR A 365 5.10 -21.23 15.65
CA TYR A 365 3.76 -20.91 15.12
C TYR A 365 3.74 -20.53 13.64
N GLY A 366 4.87 -20.11 13.07
CA GLY A 366 4.94 -19.71 11.68
C GLY A 366 4.63 -18.23 11.47
N TRP A 367 4.03 -17.91 10.31
CA TRP A 367 3.65 -16.55 9.94
C TRP A 367 2.37 -16.13 10.65
N LEU A 368 2.45 -15.02 11.38
CA LEU A 368 1.36 -14.30 12.03
C LEU A 368 1.17 -12.95 11.34
N TRP A 369 0.07 -12.27 11.59
CA TRP A 369 -0.29 -11.06 10.87
C TRP A 369 -0.28 -9.81 11.75
N ALA A 370 -0.07 -8.67 11.12
CA ALA A 370 -0.25 -7.36 11.76
C ALA A 370 -0.88 -6.39 10.76
N ASP A 371 -2.12 -5.97 11.06
CA ASP A 371 -2.77 -4.88 10.34
C ASP A 371 -2.69 -3.60 11.17
N CYS A 372 -1.63 -2.82 10.94
CA CYS A 372 -1.35 -1.62 11.70
C CYS A 372 -2.38 -0.51 11.44
N SER A 373 -2.95 -0.43 10.26
CA SER A 373 -3.91 0.61 9.92
C SER A 373 -5.27 0.37 10.57
N PHE A 374 -5.74 -0.89 10.59
CA PHE A 374 -6.95 -1.27 11.32
C PHE A 374 -6.74 -1.15 12.84
N GLY A 375 -5.54 -1.51 13.33
CA GLY A 375 -5.16 -1.28 14.72
C GLY A 375 -5.15 0.19 15.09
N SER A 376 -4.56 1.06 14.26
CA SER A 376 -4.55 2.51 14.47
C SER A 376 -5.96 3.12 14.42
N SER A 377 -6.81 2.66 13.48
CA SER A 377 -8.21 3.06 13.44
C SER A 377 -8.95 2.65 14.74
N ALA A 378 -8.78 1.40 15.17
CA ALA A 378 -9.37 0.92 16.41
C ALA A 378 -8.92 1.74 17.63
N HIS A 379 -7.64 2.12 17.71
CA HIS A 379 -7.11 3.00 18.75
C HIS A 379 -7.81 4.36 18.76
N ARG A 380 -7.94 5.02 17.61
CA ARG A 380 -8.60 6.34 17.49
C ARG A 380 -10.07 6.30 17.93
N PHE A 381 -10.75 5.20 17.68
CA PHE A 381 -12.16 5.00 18.09
C PHE A 381 -12.31 4.38 19.49
N GLY A 382 -11.22 4.23 20.25
CA GLY A 382 -11.26 3.65 21.61
C GLY A 382 -11.61 2.17 21.68
N CYS A 383 -11.45 1.41 20.58
CA CYS A 383 -11.80 -0.01 20.48
C CYS A 383 -10.58 -0.90 20.70
N GLU A 384 -10.08 -0.96 21.94
CA GLU A 384 -8.83 -1.66 22.28
C GLU A 384 -8.88 -3.17 21.97
N GLU A 385 -10.03 -3.81 22.12
CA GLU A 385 -10.22 -5.22 21.81
C GLU A 385 -10.01 -5.50 20.31
N ARG A 386 -10.53 -4.62 19.44
CA ARG A 386 -10.31 -4.69 18.01
C ARG A 386 -8.85 -4.42 17.66
N ARG A 387 -8.19 -3.46 18.31
CA ARG A 387 -6.77 -3.18 18.13
C ARG A 387 -5.93 -4.40 18.44
N ARG A 388 -6.19 -5.08 19.56
CA ARG A 388 -5.49 -6.31 19.96
C ARG A 388 -5.72 -7.47 18.98
N HIS A 389 -6.90 -7.57 18.38
CA HIS A 389 -7.19 -8.62 17.41
C HIS A 389 -6.24 -8.53 16.22
N PHE A 390 -5.99 -7.35 15.68
CA PHE A 390 -5.14 -7.15 14.50
C PHE A 390 -3.62 -7.24 14.78
N PHE A 391 -3.24 -7.71 15.93
CA PHE A 391 -1.90 -8.20 16.26
C PHE A 391 -1.92 -9.72 16.39
N GLY A 392 -1.30 -10.40 15.46
CA GLY A 392 -1.28 -11.87 15.33
C GLY A 392 -2.37 -12.42 14.41
N ASN A 393 -3.44 -11.67 14.15
CA ASN A 393 -4.62 -12.14 13.45
C ASN A 393 -5.08 -11.20 12.34
N LEU A 394 -5.82 -11.76 11.36
CA LEU A 394 -6.62 -11.01 10.38
C LEU A 394 -8.07 -11.50 10.42
N ASP A 395 -8.92 -10.80 9.69
CA ASP A 395 -10.25 -11.25 9.33
C ASP A 395 -10.26 -11.99 7.97
N PRO A 396 -11.29 -12.76 7.62
CA PRO A 396 -11.39 -13.47 6.34
C PRO A 396 -11.92 -12.59 5.19
N LEU A 397 -11.67 -11.29 5.26
CA LEU A 397 -12.10 -10.31 4.25
C LEU A 397 -10.92 -9.84 3.38
N ARG A 398 -9.95 -10.73 3.14
CA ARG A 398 -8.69 -10.40 2.46
C ARG A 398 -8.55 -11.21 1.16
N MET A 399 -8.09 -10.57 0.11
CA MET A 399 -7.54 -11.21 -1.09
C MET A 399 -6.07 -10.86 -1.19
N VAL A 400 -5.20 -11.86 -1.14
CA VAL A 400 -3.76 -11.69 -1.32
C VAL A 400 -3.43 -11.87 -2.79
N ALA A 401 -2.87 -10.84 -3.43
CA ALA A 401 -2.27 -10.93 -4.75
C ALA A 401 -0.73 -10.84 -4.67
N ASN A 402 -0.23 -10.03 -3.75
CA ASN A 402 1.19 -9.75 -3.57
C ASN A 402 1.68 -10.29 -2.22
N ARG A 403 2.73 -11.12 -2.28
CA ARG A 403 3.36 -11.77 -1.11
C ARG A 403 4.70 -11.14 -0.75
N GLU A 404 5.22 -10.29 -1.62
CA GLU A 404 6.47 -9.59 -1.44
C GLU A 404 6.36 -8.15 -1.96
N PHE A 405 6.98 -7.25 -1.23
CA PHE A 405 7.10 -5.86 -1.60
C PHE A 405 8.15 -5.69 -2.70
N TYR A 406 7.88 -4.85 -3.71
CA TYR A 406 8.82 -4.49 -4.77
C TYR A 406 9.26 -5.69 -5.64
N ALA A 407 8.39 -6.67 -5.82
CA ALA A 407 8.66 -7.80 -6.69
C ALA A 407 8.36 -7.50 -8.17
N GLN A 408 8.99 -8.26 -9.06
CA GLN A 408 8.75 -8.14 -10.50
C GLN A 408 7.45 -8.84 -10.90
N LEU A 409 6.80 -8.30 -11.93
CA LEU A 409 5.68 -8.95 -12.62
C LEU A 409 6.16 -10.17 -13.43
N THR A 410 5.24 -11.04 -13.78
CA THR A 410 5.49 -12.19 -14.65
C THR A 410 4.59 -12.13 -15.89
N PRO A 411 5.13 -11.84 -17.09
CA PRO A 411 6.51 -11.44 -17.39
C PRO A 411 6.86 -10.06 -16.82
N PRO A 412 8.16 -9.73 -16.65
CA PRO A 412 8.56 -8.43 -16.10
C PRO A 412 8.27 -7.29 -17.08
N ASP A 413 7.76 -6.17 -16.55
CA ASP A 413 7.78 -4.88 -17.24
C ASP A 413 9.13 -4.18 -16.99
N ASN A 414 9.82 -3.80 -18.05
CA ASN A 414 11.14 -3.15 -17.98
C ASN A 414 11.07 -1.62 -18.02
N ALA A 415 9.89 -1.03 -18.09
CA ALA A 415 9.66 0.41 -18.06
C ALA A 415 9.40 0.92 -16.61
N TRP A 416 9.08 2.19 -16.48
CA TRP A 416 8.61 2.76 -15.22
C TRP A 416 7.15 2.31 -14.97
N ARG A 417 6.96 1.26 -14.18
CA ARG A 417 5.63 0.70 -13.85
C ARG A 417 4.75 1.74 -13.17
N ASN A 418 3.42 1.58 -13.32
CA ASN A 418 2.45 2.39 -12.58
C ASN A 418 2.64 2.20 -11.07
N ASP A 419 2.63 0.97 -10.61
CA ASP A 419 2.94 0.62 -9.23
C ASP A 419 4.10 -0.39 -9.17
N PRO A 420 5.35 0.08 -8.99
CA PRO A 420 6.51 -0.80 -8.94
C PRO A 420 6.60 -1.61 -7.65
N TYR A 421 5.85 -1.25 -6.63
CA TYR A 421 5.96 -1.84 -5.29
C TYR A 421 4.95 -2.93 -5.04
N ASP A 422 3.69 -2.70 -5.42
CA ASP A 422 2.64 -3.72 -5.34
C ASP A 422 1.50 -3.43 -6.32
N ASN A 423 1.23 -4.34 -7.21
CA ASN A 423 0.13 -4.22 -8.15
C ASN A 423 -1.16 -4.75 -7.53
N GLN A 424 -2.08 -3.88 -7.15
CA GLN A 424 -3.36 -4.26 -6.53
C GLN A 424 -4.55 -4.18 -7.49
N MET A 425 -4.53 -3.23 -8.44
CA MET A 425 -5.67 -2.96 -9.33
C MET A 425 -5.39 -3.29 -10.80
N GLY A 426 -4.14 -3.42 -11.17
CA GLY A 426 -3.72 -3.68 -12.54
C GLY A 426 -2.78 -2.64 -13.09
N GLU A 427 -1.96 -3.07 -14.04
CA GLU A 427 -1.01 -2.23 -14.76
C GLU A 427 -1.09 -2.51 -16.26
N ALA A 428 -0.79 -1.51 -17.08
CA ALA A 428 -0.78 -1.68 -18.52
C ALA A 428 0.23 -0.80 -19.26
N VAL A 429 0.57 -1.24 -20.45
CA VAL A 429 1.49 -0.59 -21.39
C VAL A 429 0.80 -0.47 -22.75
N LEU A 430 0.78 0.74 -23.31
CA LEU A 430 0.25 1.02 -24.64
C LEU A 430 1.41 1.45 -25.57
N ASN A 431 1.64 0.71 -26.64
CA ASN A 431 2.76 0.96 -27.58
C ASN A 431 4.11 1.14 -26.88
N GLY A 432 4.41 0.29 -25.87
CA GLY A 432 5.64 0.34 -25.08
C GLY A 432 5.73 1.49 -24.07
N THR A 433 4.65 2.25 -23.87
CA THR A 433 4.54 3.32 -22.88
C THR A 433 3.67 2.88 -21.72
N PRO A 434 4.16 2.82 -20.48
CA PRO A 434 3.35 2.52 -19.30
C PRO A 434 2.26 3.57 -19.09
N LEU A 435 1.07 3.10 -18.79
CA LEU A 435 -0.03 3.97 -18.40
C LEU A 435 -0.01 4.21 -16.89
N HIS A 436 -0.25 5.46 -16.50
CA HIS A 436 -0.22 5.87 -15.09
C HIS A 436 -1.53 6.58 -14.73
N HIS A 437 -1.96 6.40 -13.49
CA HIS A 437 -3.06 7.13 -12.87
C HIS A 437 -4.28 7.28 -13.82
N GLU A 438 -4.64 8.50 -14.20
CA GLU A 438 -5.83 8.79 -15.03
C GLU A 438 -5.80 8.19 -16.43
N ALA A 439 -4.63 7.75 -16.93
CA ALA A 439 -4.53 7.09 -18.22
C ALA A 439 -4.95 5.60 -18.17
N LEU A 440 -5.14 5.06 -16.96
CA LEU A 440 -5.50 3.67 -16.71
C LEU A 440 -6.87 3.61 -16.03
N ASP A 441 -7.79 2.85 -16.61
CA ASP A 441 -9.09 2.52 -16.03
C ASP A 441 -9.04 1.10 -15.45
N THR A 442 -9.24 0.99 -14.14
CA THR A 442 -9.22 -0.28 -13.41
C THR A 442 -10.41 -0.41 -12.50
N GLY A 443 -10.91 -1.64 -12.33
CA GLY A 443 -12.05 -1.89 -11.45
C GLY A 443 -12.05 -3.31 -10.90
N VAL A 444 -12.69 -3.45 -9.74
CA VAL A 444 -12.99 -4.74 -9.11
C VAL A 444 -14.46 -4.75 -8.72
N GLU A 445 -15.18 -5.78 -9.16
CA GLU A 445 -16.58 -6.00 -8.87
C GLU A 445 -16.75 -7.25 -8.00
N LEU A 446 -17.53 -7.14 -6.92
CA LEU A 446 -17.94 -8.29 -6.13
C LEU A 446 -19.04 -9.06 -6.86
N VAL A 447 -18.74 -10.29 -7.27
CA VAL A 447 -19.69 -11.17 -7.95
C VAL A 447 -20.47 -12.04 -6.95
N ALA A 448 -19.76 -12.59 -5.95
CA ALA A 448 -20.37 -13.39 -4.90
C ALA A 448 -19.53 -13.39 -3.62
N PHE A 449 -20.21 -13.43 -2.49
CA PHE A 449 -19.62 -13.58 -1.16
C PHE A 449 -20.43 -14.60 -0.35
N THR A 450 -19.77 -15.62 0.18
CA THR A 450 -20.43 -16.67 0.97
C THR A 450 -19.60 -16.98 2.21
N TRP A 451 -20.22 -16.91 3.38
CA TRP A 451 -19.65 -17.43 4.62
C TRP A 451 -19.77 -18.95 4.64
N GLU A 452 -18.64 -19.66 4.71
CA GLU A 452 -18.67 -21.12 4.96
C GLU A 452 -18.93 -21.43 6.43
N THR A 453 -18.52 -20.52 7.32
CA THR A 453 -18.81 -20.54 8.75
C THR A 453 -19.64 -19.30 9.11
N PRO A 454 -20.98 -19.34 8.99
CA PRO A 454 -21.84 -18.21 9.37
C PRO A 454 -21.69 -17.85 10.85
N PHE A 455 -21.79 -16.57 11.20
CA PHE A 455 -21.62 -16.04 12.57
C PHE A 455 -22.74 -15.09 12.98
#